data_1d35d097db657fe8032b75e128c9723f
#
_entry.id   1d35d097db657fe8032b75e128c9723f
#
_cell.length_a   1.000
_cell.length_b   1.000
_cell.length_c   1.000
_cell.angle_alpha   90.00
_cell.angle_beta   90.00
_cell.angle_gamma   90.00
#
_symmetry.space_group_name_H-M   'P 1'
#
loop_
_entity.id
_entity.type
_entity.pdbx_description
1 polymer ?
#
loop_
_entity_poly.entity_id
_entity_poly.type
_entity_poly.pdbx_seq_one_letter_code
_entity_poly.pdbx_strand_id
1 'polypeptide(L)'
;MVRGVLTLCGPAQFVSVSPVRPPSVLARTVALVSVGVVVLAGCTAPKHQVTLPTGSRTSSSGSSQAASGPTGFASYYAQTIDWKACGTLQCATIQAPMDWSDPTSAPISLAMIRSLATGKTVLGSLLVNPGGPGGSGVDLLSNGSFLPTVGADLKAAYDIVSFDPRGVGRSSAVKCLDAPGMDTLNAATFDFSKDSEVTAAEALYGSFAAACQQNTGPLLAHVDTVSAARDMDLMRAVLGDATLTYLGYSYGTQLGATYAELFPTKVGRMVLDGAIDPTQTPTQMAVGQAVGFEGALRAYVKDCQAGAGCPLTGSVDHGLQQIHDLTERARTTPLATGTSRRLTGSLAFYGIAVTLYTQENWKYLTQALQLALQKDDGSGLLSLADYYFDRNANGTYSSNTTEAFTAINCLDEPSDSNLAAMRAEATTIVAAAPTLGSFFAYSGTICKDWPYPKVQSPTSYHAAGAPPIVVIGTTNDPATPYASAQALAKELDSGVLLTFQGQGHTAYGRSNSCILNAVDQYFVAGTVPADGKTC
;
A
#
# COMPACT_ATOMS: atom_id res chain seq x y z
N MET A 1 -6.63 38.30 6.76
CA MET A 1 -7.04 37.72 5.47
C MET A 1 -5.79 37.31 4.71
N VAL A 2 -5.37 36.06 4.84
CA VAL A 2 -4.37 35.45 3.93
C VAL A 2 -4.90 34.05 3.67
N ARG A 3 -5.37 33.83 2.44
CA ARG A 3 -5.78 32.52 1.94
C ARG A 3 -4.52 31.71 1.62
N GLY A 4 -4.17 30.77 2.47
CA GLY A 4 -3.26 29.69 2.14
C GLY A 4 -4.06 28.58 1.46
N VAL A 5 -3.84 28.38 0.18
CA VAL A 5 -4.38 27.23 -0.56
C VAL A 5 -3.58 26.01 -0.14
N LEU A 6 -4.21 25.11 0.61
CA LEU A 6 -3.68 23.76 0.85
C LEU A 6 -3.83 22.94 -0.45
N THR A 7 -2.73 22.70 -1.14
CA THR A 7 -2.68 21.70 -2.22
C THR A 7 -2.41 20.36 -1.55
N LEU A 8 -3.45 19.59 -1.31
CA LEU A 8 -3.36 18.21 -0.82
C LEU A 8 -3.30 17.27 -2.02
N CYS A 9 -2.30 16.42 -2.08
CA CYS A 9 -2.14 15.36 -3.08
C CYS A 9 -2.64 14.00 -2.54
N GLY A 10 -3.12 13.13 -3.40
CA GLY A 10 -3.92 11.91 -3.25
C GLY A 10 -3.49 10.80 -2.26
N PRO A 11 -4.26 9.72 -2.12
CA PRO A 11 -4.07 8.69 -1.08
C PRO A 11 -2.71 8.00 -1.19
N ALA A 12 -2.15 7.67 -0.05
CA ALA A 12 -0.85 7.02 0.13
C ALA A 12 0.38 7.81 -0.38
N GLN A 13 0.32 9.13 -0.42
CA GLN A 13 1.49 9.95 -0.74
C GLN A 13 2.21 10.41 0.52
N PHE A 14 3.49 10.06 0.59
CA PHE A 14 4.37 10.41 1.69
C PHE A 14 4.64 11.92 1.70
N VAL A 15 4.12 12.65 2.68
CA VAL A 15 4.47 14.06 2.90
C VAL A 15 5.63 14.11 3.88
N SER A 16 6.84 14.31 3.38
CA SER A 16 7.97 14.70 4.22
C SER A 16 8.04 16.22 4.31
N VAL A 17 7.85 16.76 5.51
CA VAL A 17 8.12 18.17 5.82
C VAL A 17 9.53 18.25 6.38
N SER A 18 10.45 18.88 5.64
CA SER A 18 11.81 19.16 6.11
C SER A 18 11.79 20.12 7.31
N PRO A 19 12.60 19.90 8.36
CA PRO A 19 12.68 20.82 9.49
C PRO A 19 13.41 22.12 9.11
N VAL A 20 12.78 23.23 9.40
CA VAL A 20 13.38 24.58 9.34
C VAL A 20 14.46 24.68 10.43
N ARG A 21 15.68 24.98 10.05
CA ARG A 21 16.81 25.25 10.96
C ARG A 21 16.65 26.62 11.61
N PRO A 22 16.83 26.76 12.93
CA PRO A 22 17.05 28.07 13.55
C PRO A 22 18.51 28.52 13.39
N PRO A 23 18.81 29.84 13.48
CA PRO A 23 20.13 30.39 13.21
C PRO A 23 21.13 30.13 14.33
N SER A 24 22.38 29.99 13.92
CA SER A 24 23.56 29.73 14.71
C SER A 24 23.90 30.83 15.72
N VAL A 25 24.27 30.43 16.94
CA VAL A 25 25.09 31.25 17.87
C VAL A 25 26.38 30.50 18.14
N LEU A 26 27.49 31.23 17.91
CA LEU A 26 28.86 30.81 18.19
C LEU A 26 29.13 30.69 19.71
N ALA A 27 29.84 29.64 20.11
CA ALA A 27 30.85 29.75 21.18
C ALA A 27 31.88 28.64 21.09
N ARG A 28 33.15 29.06 21.25
CA ARG A 28 34.40 28.29 21.21
C ARG A 28 34.67 27.58 22.55
N THR A 29 35.39 26.45 22.52
CA THR A 29 36.69 26.16 23.20
C THR A 29 36.88 24.64 23.32
N VAL A 30 37.86 24.06 22.73
CA VAL A 30 39.23 23.62 23.10
C VAL A 30 39.31 22.62 24.29
N ALA A 31 39.79 21.41 24.05
CA ALA A 31 41.00 20.72 24.53
C ALA A 31 40.83 19.22 24.77
N LEU A 32 41.58 18.43 24.05
CA LEU A 32 42.74 17.54 24.40
C LEU A 32 42.48 16.17 25.09
N VAL A 33 42.74 15.12 24.28
CA VAL A 33 43.65 13.97 24.52
C VAL A 33 43.31 12.97 25.63
N SER A 34 43.11 11.71 25.26
CA SER A 34 43.94 10.58 25.73
C SER A 34 43.67 9.29 24.94
N VAL A 35 44.75 8.71 24.48
CA VAL A 35 44.89 7.42 23.79
C VAL A 35 44.78 6.28 24.82
N GLY A 36 44.00 5.27 24.50
CA GLY A 36 43.99 4.00 25.24
C GLY A 36 43.79 2.84 24.26
N VAL A 37 44.91 2.20 23.88
CA VAL A 37 44.90 0.96 23.08
C VAL A 37 44.59 -0.20 24.01
N VAL A 38 43.49 -0.91 23.77
CA VAL A 38 43.25 -2.25 24.32
C VAL A 38 43.10 -3.23 23.16
N VAL A 39 44.12 -4.08 23.01
CA VAL A 39 44.09 -5.24 22.11
C VAL A 39 43.35 -6.36 22.81
N LEU A 40 42.24 -6.80 22.27
CA LEU A 40 41.58 -8.06 22.63
C LEU A 40 41.44 -8.93 21.38
N ALA A 41 42.12 -10.06 21.42
CA ALA A 41 42.01 -11.12 20.43
C ALA A 41 40.59 -11.74 20.46
N GLY A 42 39.86 -11.64 19.35
CA GLY A 42 38.55 -12.25 19.18
C GLY A 42 38.59 -13.35 18.11
N CYS A 43 38.10 -14.51 18.46
CA CYS A 43 37.95 -15.68 17.60
C CYS A 43 37.11 -15.37 16.36
N THR A 44 37.67 -15.67 15.17
CA THR A 44 36.95 -15.54 13.88
C THR A 44 36.08 -16.75 13.65
N ALA A 45 34.77 -16.56 13.64
CA ALA A 45 33.81 -17.50 13.02
C ALA A 45 33.83 -17.31 11.50
N PRO A 46 33.68 -18.37 10.69
CA PRO A 46 33.70 -18.25 9.25
C PRO A 46 32.41 -17.56 8.76
N LYS A 47 32.59 -16.41 8.10
CA LYS A 47 31.51 -15.75 7.37
C LYS A 47 31.23 -16.55 6.10
N HIS A 48 30.08 -17.22 6.04
CA HIS A 48 29.53 -17.67 4.76
C HIS A 48 29.06 -16.43 3.97
N GLN A 49 29.89 -16.01 3.04
CA GLN A 49 29.55 -14.98 2.07
C GLN A 49 28.82 -15.66 0.92
N VAL A 50 27.48 -15.55 0.93
CA VAL A 50 26.66 -15.94 -0.24
C VAL A 50 26.82 -14.83 -1.27
N THR A 51 27.61 -15.09 -2.29
CA THR A 51 27.79 -14.19 -3.45
C THR A 51 26.56 -14.36 -4.36
N LEU A 52 25.65 -13.40 -4.29
CA LEU A 52 24.55 -13.33 -5.27
C LEU A 52 25.10 -12.87 -6.63
N PRO A 53 24.60 -13.39 -7.75
CA PRO A 53 25.09 -12.99 -9.07
C PRO A 53 24.77 -11.51 -9.33
N THR A 54 25.81 -10.71 -9.46
CA THR A 54 25.75 -9.32 -9.89
C THR A 54 25.61 -9.29 -11.41
N GLY A 55 24.39 -9.09 -11.90
CA GLY A 55 24.13 -8.79 -13.30
C GLY A 55 24.45 -7.32 -13.60
N SER A 56 25.69 -7.03 -13.98
CA SER A 56 26.07 -5.70 -14.45
C SER A 56 25.66 -5.54 -15.91
N ARG A 57 24.85 -4.51 -16.25
CA ARG A 57 24.65 -4.10 -17.65
C ARG A 57 25.92 -3.41 -18.17
N THR A 58 26.77 -4.14 -18.83
CA THR A 58 27.72 -3.57 -19.77
C THR A 58 26.96 -3.24 -21.06
N SER A 59 27.04 -2.00 -21.54
CA SER A 59 26.56 -1.58 -22.86
C SER A 59 27.37 -2.30 -23.95
N SER A 60 27.11 -3.57 -24.16
CA SER A 60 27.58 -4.31 -25.32
C SER A 60 26.42 -4.34 -26.33
N SER A 61 26.65 -3.76 -27.51
CA SER A 61 25.88 -4.01 -28.72
C SER A 61 26.11 -5.48 -29.18
N GLY A 62 25.66 -6.42 -28.35
CA GLY A 62 25.55 -7.81 -28.66
C GLY A 62 24.06 -8.17 -28.76
N SER A 63 23.69 -8.89 -29.77
CA SER A 63 22.35 -9.42 -29.99
C SER A 63 21.79 -9.98 -28.69
N SER A 64 20.90 -9.24 -28.04
CA SER A 64 20.15 -9.74 -26.90
C SER A 64 19.26 -10.88 -27.41
N GLN A 65 19.56 -12.09 -26.96
CA GLN A 65 18.64 -13.20 -27.14
C GLN A 65 17.35 -12.78 -26.43
N ALA A 66 16.29 -12.54 -27.19
CA ALA A 66 15.01 -12.15 -26.64
C ALA A 66 14.63 -13.16 -25.56
N ALA A 67 14.27 -12.70 -24.38
CA ALA A 67 13.83 -13.58 -23.29
C ALA A 67 12.69 -14.43 -23.84
N SER A 68 12.84 -15.75 -23.82
CA SER A 68 11.79 -16.66 -24.27
C SER A 68 10.68 -16.63 -23.22
N GLY A 69 9.58 -15.95 -23.55
CA GLY A 69 8.37 -15.98 -22.74
C GLY A 69 7.70 -17.36 -22.74
N PRO A 70 6.63 -17.54 -21.95
CA PRO A 70 5.81 -18.74 -21.98
C PRO A 70 5.30 -19.03 -23.41
N THR A 71 5.03 -20.30 -23.71
CA THR A 71 4.53 -20.73 -25.01
C THR A 71 3.27 -19.94 -25.39
N GLY A 72 3.25 -19.37 -26.60
CA GLY A 72 2.17 -18.53 -27.11
C GLY A 72 2.29 -17.04 -26.81
N PHE A 73 3.10 -16.62 -25.83
CA PHE A 73 3.24 -15.20 -25.41
C PHE A 73 4.56 -14.56 -25.85
N ALA A 74 5.35 -15.22 -26.69
CA ALA A 74 6.68 -14.74 -27.10
C ALA A 74 6.70 -13.30 -27.68
N SER A 75 5.65 -12.90 -28.39
CA SER A 75 5.52 -11.54 -28.95
C SER A 75 5.47 -10.45 -27.87
N TYR A 76 4.80 -10.72 -26.75
CA TYR A 76 4.76 -9.79 -25.62
C TYR A 76 6.15 -9.64 -24.97
N TYR A 77 6.91 -10.72 -24.83
CA TYR A 77 8.25 -10.72 -24.26
C TYR A 77 9.33 -10.14 -25.20
N ALA A 78 9.05 -10.05 -26.51
CA ALA A 78 9.94 -9.48 -27.50
C ALA A 78 9.74 -7.95 -27.70
N GLN A 79 8.86 -7.29 -26.96
CA GLN A 79 8.60 -5.86 -27.06
C GLN A 79 9.86 -5.05 -26.72
N THR A 80 10.02 -3.93 -27.42
CA THR A 80 10.97 -2.87 -27.05
C THR A 80 10.21 -1.74 -26.38
N ILE A 81 10.68 -1.29 -25.23
CA ILE A 81 10.03 -0.19 -24.50
C ILE A 81 10.41 1.14 -25.14
N ASP A 82 9.42 1.90 -25.61
CA ASP A 82 9.59 3.27 -26.13
C ASP A 82 9.44 4.28 -24.98
N TRP A 83 10.55 4.56 -24.28
CA TRP A 83 10.58 5.52 -23.21
C TRP A 83 10.51 6.95 -23.71
N LYS A 84 9.53 7.73 -23.26
CA LYS A 84 9.33 9.14 -23.58
C LYS A 84 9.50 10.01 -22.34
N ALA A 85 10.01 11.23 -22.52
CA ALA A 85 10.10 12.18 -21.42
C ALA A 85 8.69 12.54 -20.88
N CYS A 86 8.51 12.48 -19.56
CA CYS A 86 7.34 12.96 -18.84
C CYS A 86 7.81 13.77 -17.61
N GLY A 87 8.00 15.07 -17.80
CA GLY A 87 8.66 15.93 -16.84
C GLY A 87 10.14 15.58 -16.68
N THR A 88 10.60 15.36 -15.46
CA THR A 88 11.98 14.93 -15.16
C THR A 88 12.15 13.41 -15.22
N LEU A 89 11.08 12.68 -15.45
CA LEU A 89 11.02 11.22 -15.51
C LEU A 89 10.84 10.74 -16.95
N GLN A 90 10.75 9.43 -17.11
CA GLN A 90 10.42 8.79 -18.39
C GLN A 90 9.21 7.89 -18.23
N CYS A 91 8.27 7.98 -19.15
CA CYS A 91 7.06 7.18 -19.20
C CYS A 91 7.06 6.27 -20.43
N ALA A 92 6.44 5.11 -20.31
CA ALA A 92 6.25 4.17 -21.39
C ALA A 92 4.94 3.38 -21.22
N THR A 93 4.55 2.70 -22.28
CA THR A 93 3.45 1.73 -22.25
C THR A 93 3.92 0.47 -22.93
N ILE A 94 3.65 -0.68 -22.32
CA ILE A 94 3.84 -2.00 -22.91
C ILE A 94 2.49 -2.70 -23.07
N GLN A 95 2.45 -3.76 -23.87
CA GLN A 95 1.26 -4.58 -24.05
C GLN A 95 1.41 -5.87 -23.25
N ALA A 96 0.32 -6.33 -22.63
CA ALA A 96 0.19 -7.65 -22.00
C ALA A 96 -1.06 -8.34 -22.53
N PRO A 97 -1.17 -9.68 -22.49
CA PRO A 97 -2.42 -10.34 -22.81
C PRO A 97 -3.47 -9.99 -21.75
N MET A 98 -4.71 -9.79 -22.16
CA MET A 98 -5.81 -9.62 -21.22
C MET A 98 -5.97 -10.87 -20.36
N ASP A 99 -5.96 -12.05 -20.98
CA ASP A 99 -6.03 -13.34 -20.32
C ASP A 99 -4.72 -14.12 -20.50
N TRP A 100 -4.03 -14.40 -19.40
CA TRP A 100 -2.80 -15.18 -19.38
C TRP A 100 -3.00 -16.69 -19.64
N SER A 101 -4.24 -17.14 -19.75
CA SER A 101 -4.58 -18.51 -20.19
C SER A 101 -4.84 -18.61 -21.69
N ASP A 102 -5.11 -17.48 -22.36
CA ASP A 102 -5.41 -17.42 -23.80
C ASP A 102 -4.46 -16.44 -24.52
N PRO A 103 -3.43 -16.96 -25.23
CA PRO A 103 -2.50 -16.12 -25.98
C PRO A 103 -3.13 -15.37 -27.15
N THR A 104 -4.37 -15.70 -27.53
CA THR A 104 -5.15 -15.03 -28.58
C THR A 104 -6.06 -13.92 -28.05
N SER A 105 -6.13 -13.77 -26.72
CA SER A 105 -6.91 -12.70 -26.08
C SER A 105 -6.43 -11.32 -26.52
N ALA A 106 -7.34 -10.34 -26.48
CA ALA A 106 -7.01 -8.97 -26.83
C ALA A 106 -5.88 -8.44 -25.92
N PRO A 107 -4.95 -7.62 -26.45
CA PRO A 107 -3.92 -7.01 -25.60
C PRO A 107 -4.52 -5.91 -24.72
N ILE A 108 -3.92 -5.75 -23.54
CA ILE A 108 -4.14 -4.62 -22.64
C ILE A 108 -2.87 -3.77 -22.57
N SER A 109 -3.04 -2.49 -22.23
CA SER A 109 -1.92 -1.55 -22.05
C SER A 109 -1.53 -1.48 -20.58
N LEU A 110 -0.22 -1.57 -20.30
CA LEU A 110 0.36 -1.38 -18.98
C LEU A 110 1.26 -0.15 -19.00
N ALA A 111 0.93 0.85 -18.18
CA ALA A 111 1.67 2.08 -18.05
C ALA A 111 2.84 1.92 -17.08
N MET A 112 3.99 2.42 -17.46
CA MET A 112 5.23 2.41 -16.69
C MET A 112 5.84 3.81 -16.61
N ILE A 113 6.53 4.07 -15.51
CA ILE A 113 7.30 5.29 -15.29
C ILE A 113 8.64 4.94 -14.68
N ARG A 114 9.70 5.71 -14.99
CA ARG A 114 11.00 5.52 -14.33
C ARG A 114 11.74 6.82 -14.05
N SER A 115 12.54 6.77 -12.98
CA SER A 115 13.66 7.67 -12.72
C SER A 115 14.95 6.95 -13.05
N LEU A 116 15.76 7.50 -13.92
CA LEU A 116 17.04 6.89 -14.27
C LEU A 116 18.02 6.92 -13.09
N ALA A 117 18.85 5.90 -13.00
CA ALA A 117 19.94 5.83 -12.03
C ALA A 117 20.88 7.04 -12.22
N THR A 118 21.35 7.60 -11.08
CA THR A 118 22.24 8.76 -11.09
C THR A 118 23.71 8.39 -11.09
N GLY A 119 24.05 7.13 -10.84
CA GLY A 119 25.41 6.61 -10.80
C GLY A 119 25.94 6.16 -12.15
N LYS A 120 27.24 5.90 -12.22
CA LYS A 120 27.91 5.43 -13.45
C LYS A 120 27.71 3.94 -13.71
N THR A 121 27.49 3.16 -12.67
CA THR A 121 27.26 1.70 -12.75
C THR A 121 25.83 1.41 -12.33
N VAL A 122 25.03 0.95 -13.28
CA VAL A 122 23.63 0.61 -13.06
C VAL A 122 23.51 -0.90 -12.90
N LEU A 123 22.91 -1.35 -11.79
CA LEU A 123 22.73 -2.76 -11.46
C LEU A 123 21.51 -3.38 -12.17
N GLY A 124 20.55 -2.56 -12.60
CA GLY A 124 19.32 -2.97 -13.26
C GLY A 124 18.16 -2.05 -12.90
N SER A 125 16.95 -2.59 -12.95
CA SER A 125 15.73 -1.89 -12.56
C SER A 125 15.27 -2.33 -11.15
N LEU A 126 14.87 -1.38 -10.31
CA LEU A 126 14.10 -1.65 -9.09
C LEU A 126 12.63 -1.35 -9.38
N LEU A 127 11.83 -2.40 -9.48
CA LEU A 127 10.39 -2.27 -9.67
C LEU A 127 9.72 -1.98 -8.33
N VAL A 128 8.89 -0.93 -8.27
CA VAL A 128 8.22 -0.49 -7.04
C VAL A 128 6.70 -0.51 -7.21
N ASN A 129 5.99 -1.01 -6.21
CA ASN A 129 4.52 -0.99 -6.17
C ASN A 129 4.02 -0.39 -4.84
N PRO A 130 3.12 0.63 -4.89
CA PRO A 130 2.60 1.29 -3.69
C PRO A 130 1.60 0.47 -2.88
N GLY A 131 1.01 -0.56 -3.47
CA GLY A 131 -0.05 -1.35 -2.86
C GLY A 131 -1.45 -0.84 -3.17
N GLY A 132 -2.30 -0.90 -2.21
CA GLY A 132 -3.74 -0.65 -2.27
C GLY A 132 -4.52 -1.91 -1.90
N PRO A 133 -4.96 -2.82 -2.86
CA PRO A 133 -4.75 -2.76 -4.31
C PRO A 133 -5.36 -1.52 -4.98
N GLY A 134 -4.96 -1.25 -6.24
CA GLY A 134 -5.50 -0.12 -6.99
C GLY A 134 -4.69 1.18 -6.89
N GLY A 135 -3.62 1.21 -6.09
CA GLY A 135 -2.69 2.34 -6.04
C GLY A 135 -1.88 2.48 -7.33
N SER A 136 -1.83 3.70 -7.90
CA SER A 136 -1.06 4.00 -9.11
C SER A 136 0.44 4.11 -8.81
N GLY A 137 1.23 3.22 -9.40
CA GLY A 137 2.69 3.32 -9.36
C GLY A 137 3.22 4.48 -10.19
N VAL A 138 2.52 4.87 -11.25
CA VAL A 138 2.87 6.05 -12.05
C VAL A 138 2.71 7.31 -11.19
N ASP A 139 1.64 7.43 -10.42
CA ASP A 139 1.44 8.57 -9.52
C ASP A 139 2.43 8.54 -8.35
N LEU A 140 2.79 7.38 -7.82
CA LEU A 140 3.81 7.24 -6.78
C LEU A 140 5.11 7.97 -7.16
N LEU A 141 5.60 7.79 -8.38
CA LEU A 141 6.84 8.44 -8.82
C LEU A 141 6.62 9.88 -9.29
N SER A 142 5.52 10.14 -10.00
CA SER A 142 5.29 11.44 -10.65
C SER A 142 4.92 12.57 -9.68
N ASN A 143 4.36 12.24 -8.50
CA ASN A 143 3.99 13.24 -7.49
C ASN A 143 5.19 13.90 -6.78
N GLY A 144 6.40 13.35 -6.97
CA GLY A 144 7.65 13.91 -6.45
C GLY A 144 7.91 13.68 -4.95
N SER A 145 7.02 13.00 -4.22
CA SER A 145 7.18 12.76 -2.78
C SER A 145 7.99 11.49 -2.47
N PHE A 146 7.91 10.46 -3.29
CA PHE A 146 8.54 9.18 -3.05
C PHE A 146 10.06 9.19 -3.27
N LEU A 147 10.54 9.70 -4.43
CA LEU A 147 11.96 9.66 -4.78
C LEU A 147 12.90 10.34 -3.76
N PRO A 148 12.51 11.43 -3.06
CA PRO A 148 13.31 11.99 -1.98
C PRO A 148 13.52 11.06 -0.78
N THR A 149 12.62 10.11 -0.54
CA THR A 149 12.68 9.17 0.59
C THR A 149 13.58 7.96 0.31
N VAL A 150 13.89 7.69 -0.96
CA VAL A 150 14.77 6.60 -1.39
C VAL A 150 16.24 6.98 -1.13
N GLY A 151 17.02 6.04 -0.63
CA GLY A 151 18.44 6.25 -0.33
C GLY A 151 19.26 6.68 -1.54
N ALA A 152 20.29 7.47 -1.31
CA ALA A 152 21.13 8.02 -2.38
C ALA A 152 21.87 6.91 -3.15
N ASP A 153 22.39 5.91 -2.43
CA ASP A 153 23.12 4.79 -3.02
C ASP A 153 22.18 3.92 -3.88
N LEU A 154 20.95 3.72 -3.43
CA LEU A 154 19.93 2.98 -4.20
C LEU A 154 19.57 3.71 -5.48
N LYS A 155 19.34 5.03 -5.44
CA LYS A 155 19.10 5.87 -6.63
C LYS A 155 20.32 5.93 -7.57
N ALA A 156 21.52 5.77 -7.04
CA ALA A 156 22.71 5.70 -7.89
C ALA A 156 22.85 4.34 -8.59
N ALA A 157 22.35 3.27 -7.97
CA ALA A 157 22.54 1.90 -8.43
C ALA A 157 21.45 1.36 -9.36
N TYR A 158 20.21 1.87 -9.27
CA TYR A 158 19.07 1.34 -10.00
C TYR A 158 18.28 2.40 -10.75
N ASP A 159 17.78 2.05 -11.93
CA ASP A 159 16.60 2.72 -12.48
C ASP A 159 15.41 2.41 -11.58
N ILE A 160 14.83 3.42 -10.94
CA ILE A 160 13.62 3.24 -10.13
C ILE A 160 12.42 3.23 -11.06
N VAL A 161 11.82 2.07 -11.23
CA VAL A 161 10.68 1.84 -12.13
C VAL A 161 9.43 1.62 -11.31
N SER A 162 8.31 2.20 -11.72
CA SER A 162 7.00 1.87 -11.17
C SER A 162 5.99 1.72 -12.30
N PHE A 163 4.83 1.17 -11.99
CA PHE A 163 3.81 0.85 -12.98
C PHE A 163 2.41 0.92 -12.37
N ASP A 164 1.43 1.17 -13.21
CA ASP A 164 0.05 0.93 -12.86
C ASP A 164 -0.26 -0.55 -13.16
N PRO A 165 -0.68 -1.37 -12.18
CA PRO A 165 -1.14 -2.73 -12.45
C PRO A 165 -2.33 -2.74 -13.42
N ARG A 166 -2.62 -3.89 -14.03
CA ARG A 166 -3.83 -4.06 -14.85
C ARG A 166 -5.07 -3.61 -14.10
N GLY A 167 -5.94 -2.88 -14.76
CA GLY A 167 -7.14 -2.30 -14.15
C GLY A 167 -6.93 -0.99 -13.38
N VAL A 168 -5.69 -0.55 -13.18
CA VAL A 168 -5.33 0.62 -12.36
C VAL A 168 -4.90 1.80 -13.23
N GLY A 169 -5.36 2.99 -12.89
CA GLY A 169 -4.87 4.26 -13.39
C GLY A 169 -4.81 4.34 -14.92
N ARG A 170 -3.59 4.30 -15.48
CA ARG A 170 -3.33 4.41 -16.92
C ARG A 170 -3.22 3.05 -17.62
N SER A 171 -3.31 1.96 -16.85
CA SER A 171 -3.17 0.56 -17.32
C SER A 171 -4.52 -0.10 -17.55
N SER A 172 -5.19 0.26 -18.68
CA SER A 172 -6.51 -0.30 -19.03
C SER A 172 -7.44 -0.30 -17.80
N ALA A 173 -7.75 0.90 -17.29
CA ALA A 173 -8.41 1.10 -16.00
C ALA A 173 -9.77 0.43 -15.89
N VAL A 174 -10.06 -0.16 -14.73
CA VAL A 174 -11.43 -0.50 -14.31
C VAL A 174 -12.25 0.78 -14.22
N LYS A 175 -13.46 0.75 -14.77
CA LYS A 175 -14.43 1.85 -14.77
C LYS A 175 -15.77 1.33 -14.30
N CYS A 176 -16.33 1.95 -13.27
CA CYS A 176 -17.60 1.52 -12.70
C CYS A 176 -18.63 2.66 -12.75
N LEU A 177 -18.48 3.68 -11.91
CA LEU A 177 -19.44 4.76 -11.75
C LEU A 177 -18.85 6.11 -12.20
N ASP A 178 -19.73 7.06 -12.47
CA ASP A 178 -19.35 8.47 -12.57
C ASP A 178 -19.08 9.09 -11.19
N ALA A 179 -18.60 10.32 -11.16
CA ALA A 179 -18.24 10.97 -9.90
C ALA A 179 -19.43 11.14 -8.92
N PRO A 180 -20.65 11.51 -9.33
CA PRO A 180 -21.82 11.48 -8.45
C PRO A 180 -22.18 10.09 -7.93
N GLY A 181 -22.03 9.06 -8.74
CA GLY A 181 -22.22 7.66 -8.33
C GLY A 181 -21.20 7.24 -7.28
N MET A 182 -19.92 7.61 -7.48
CA MET A 182 -18.85 7.37 -6.49
C MET A 182 -19.09 8.16 -5.20
N ASP A 183 -19.58 9.40 -5.26
CA ASP A 183 -19.97 10.17 -4.06
C ASP A 183 -21.06 9.44 -3.27
N THR A 184 -22.04 8.85 -3.95
CA THR A 184 -23.13 8.08 -3.34
C THR A 184 -22.59 6.81 -2.68
N LEU A 185 -21.75 6.05 -3.38
CA LEU A 185 -21.14 4.81 -2.88
C LEU A 185 -20.29 5.07 -1.63
N ASN A 186 -19.37 6.05 -1.70
CA ASN A 186 -18.44 6.33 -0.62
C ASN A 186 -19.13 6.92 0.63
N ALA A 187 -20.23 7.63 0.45
CA ALA A 187 -21.03 8.18 1.54
C ALA A 187 -22.02 7.20 2.14
N ALA A 188 -22.25 6.04 1.51
CA ALA A 188 -23.20 5.06 1.99
C ALA A 188 -22.82 4.53 3.37
N THR A 189 -23.79 4.44 4.26
CA THR A 189 -23.61 3.96 5.63
C THR A 189 -24.86 3.19 6.04
N PHE A 190 -24.67 2.05 6.71
CA PHE A 190 -25.73 1.10 7.00
C PHE A 190 -25.76 0.73 8.48
N ASP A 191 -26.95 0.43 8.98
CA ASP A 191 -27.15 -0.19 10.29
C ASP A 191 -27.32 -1.70 10.12
N PHE A 192 -26.21 -2.40 10.10
CA PHE A 192 -26.19 -3.84 9.88
C PHE A 192 -26.85 -4.68 10.99
N SER A 193 -27.33 -4.05 12.07
CA SER A 193 -28.23 -4.72 13.02
C SER A 193 -29.60 -5.06 12.41
N LYS A 194 -29.95 -4.42 11.29
CA LYS A 194 -31.23 -4.57 10.57
C LYS A 194 -31.02 -5.33 9.26
N ASP A 195 -31.79 -6.39 9.04
CA ASP A 195 -31.74 -7.18 7.79
C ASP A 195 -32.05 -6.35 6.54
N SER A 196 -32.94 -5.35 6.66
CA SER A 196 -33.27 -4.44 5.56
C SER A 196 -32.06 -3.60 5.14
N GLU A 197 -31.19 -3.23 6.06
CA GLU A 197 -29.97 -2.45 5.77
C GLU A 197 -28.87 -3.33 5.15
N VAL A 198 -28.79 -4.62 5.55
CA VAL A 198 -27.92 -5.60 4.87
C VAL A 198 -28.37 -5.76 3.42
N THR A 199 -29.67 -5.94 3.19
CA THR A 199 -30.24 -6.04 1.83
C THR A 199 -30.00 -4.76 1.01
N ALA A 200 -30.09 -3.58 1.64
CA ALA A 200 -29.81 -2.30 0.98
C ALA A 200 -28.32 -2.17 0.59
N ALA A 201 -27.41 -2.62 1.45
CA ALA A 201 -25.97 -2.67 1.15
C ALA A 201 -25.67 -3.62 -0.02
N GLU A 202 -26.23 -4.84 0.01
CA GLU A 202 -26.11 -5.80 -1.08
C GLU A 202 -26.62 -5.22 -2.41
N ALA A 203 -27.78 -4.56 -2.41
CA ALA A 203 -28.35 -3.94 -3.62
C ALA A 203 -27.45 -2.80 -4.16
N LEU A 204 -26.87 -1.98 -3.28
CA LEU A 204 -25.93 -0.91 -3.67
C LEU A 204 -24.68 -1.49 -4.32
N TYR A 205 -24.03 -2.47 -3.66
CA TYR A 205 -22.81 -3.09 -4.17
C TYR A 205 -23.07 -3.96 -5.41
N GLY A 206 -24.23 -4.62 -5.51
CA GLY A 206 -24.67 -5.32 -6.72
C GLY A 206 -24.84 -4.37 -7.91
N SER A 207 -25.43 -3.17 -7.69
CA SER A 207 -25.51 -2.14 -8.71
C SER A 207 -24.15 -1.61 -9.14
N PHE A 208 -23.22 -1.45 -8.20
CA PHE A 208 -21.83 -1.08 -8.46
C PHE A 208 -21.12 -2.17 -9.29
N ALA A 209 -21.26 -3.45 -8.93
CA ALA A 209 -20.67 -4.57 -9.66
C ALA A 209 -21.18 -4.66 -11.10
N ALA A 210 -22.49 -4.46 -11.30
CA ALA A 210 -23.11 -4.41 -12.63
C ALA A 210 -22.57 -3.24 -13.48
N ALA A 211 -22.39 -2.05 -12.87
CA ALA A 211 -21.78 -0.90 -13.55
C ALA A 211 -20.33 -1.16 -13.92
N CYS A 212 -19.54 -1.80 -13.03
CA CYS A 212 -18.17 -2.22 -13.34
C CYS A 212 -18.14 -3.18 -14.54
N GLN A 213 -19.01 -4.16 -14.58
CA GLN A 213 -19.11 -5.10 -15.70
C GLN A 213 -19.44 -4.39 -17.02
N GLN A 214 -20.42 -3.50 -16.98
CA GLN A 214 -20.86 -2.75 -18.17
C GLN A 214 -19.77 -1.83 -18.72
N ASN A 215 -19.07 -1.10 -17.83
CA ASN A 215 -18.19 0.00 -18.22
C ASN A 215 -16.72 -0.45 -18.41
N THR A 216 -16.31 -1.57 -17.81
CA THR A 216 -14.96 -2.16 -17.98
C THR A 216 -14.97 -3.27 -19.04
N GLY A 217 -16.06 -4.02 -19.15
CA GLY A 217 -16.15 -5.16 -20.09
C GLY A 217 -15.28 -6.36 -19.65
N PRO A 218 -14.77 -7.17 -20.63
CA PRO A 218 -14.11 -8.44 -20.35
C PRO A 218 -12.88 -8.35 -19.43
N LEU A 219 -12.17 -7.22 -19.44
CA LEU A 219 -10.99 -7.03 -18.58
C LEU A 219 -11.31 -7.22 -17.09
N LEU A 220 -12.55 -6.94 -16.67
CA LEU A 220 -12.96 -7.06 -15.27
C LEU A 220 -12.79 -8.49 -14.69
N ALA A 221 -12.74 -9.51 -15.54
CA ALA A 221 -12.47 -10.89 -15.15
C ALA A 221 -10.98 -11.21 -14.94
N HIS A 222 -10.09 -10.28 -15.27
CA HIS A 222 -8.65 -10.55 -15.40
C HIS A 222 -7.77 -9.51 -14.69
N VAL A 223 -8.31 -8.79 -13.70
CA VAL A 223 -7.54 -7.81 -12.91
C VAL A 223 -7.01 -8.38 -11.59
N ASP A 224 -7.00 -9.70 -11.46
CA ASP A 224 -6.53 -10.44 -10.29
C ASP A 224 -5.02 -10.33 -10.06
N THR A 225 -4.58 -10.64 -8.83
CA THR A 225 -3.18 -10.56 -8.40
C THR A 225 -2.27 -11.57 -9.13
N VAL A 226 -2.77 -12.75 -9.49
CA VAL A 226 -1.99 -13.76 -10.24
C VAL A 226 -1.65 -13.25 -11.62
N SER A 227 -2.62 -12.64 -12.30
CA SER A 227 -2.43 -12.01 -13.60
C SER A 227 -1.48 -10.81 -13.52
N ALA A 228 -1.58 -9.97 -12.48
CA ALA A 228 -0.67 -8.85 -12.24
C ALA A 228 0.77 -9.32 -11.95
N ALA A 229 0.96 -10.42 -11.23
CA ALA A 229 2.28 -11.02 -11.00
C ALA A 229 2.93 -11.52 -12.30
N ARG A 230 2.14 -12.08 -13.24
CA ARG A 230 2.63 -12.44 -14.58
C ARG A 230 3.00 -11.22 -15.40
N ASP A 231 2.27 -10.11 -15.26
CA ASP A 231 2.66 -8.83 -15.87
C ASP A 231 4.01 -8.33 -15.34
N MET A 232 4.31 -8.55 -14.06
CA MET A 232 5.63 -8.21 -13.49
C MET A 232 6.75 -9.04 -14.11
N ASP A 233 6.54 -10.32 -14.41
CA ASP A 233 7.56 -11.11 -15.12
C ASP A 233 7.75 -10.62 -16.57
N LEU A 234 6.68 -10.23 -17.23
CA LEU A 234 6.77 -9.58 -18.54
C LEU A 234 7.57 -8.26 -18.43
N MET A 235 7.26 -7.40 -17.45
CA MET A 235 8.00 -6.15 -17.23
C MET A 235 9.48 -6.40 -16.96
N ARG A 236 9.82 -7.36 -16.09
CA ARG A 236 11.21 -7.77 -15.85
C ARG A 236 11.92 -8.12 -17.16
N ALA A 237 11.28 -8.94 -18.00
CA ALA A 237 11.87 -9.41 -19.25
C ALA A 237 12.10 -8.28 -20.26
N VAL A 238 11.10 -7.40 -20.47
CA VAL A 238 11.22 -6.28 -21.43
C VAL A 238 12.13 -5.16 -20.91
N LEU A 239 12.31 -5.02 -19.59
CA LEU A 239 13.34 -4.19 -18.98
C LEU A 239 14.75 -4.76 -19.20
N GLY A 240 14.86 -6.04 -19.61
CA GLY A 240 16.12 -6.74 -19.85
C GLY A 240 16.78 -7.25 -18.57
N ASP A 241 16.04 -7.38 -17.49
CA ASP A 241 16.56 -7.86 -16.20
C ASP A 241 16.42 -9.40 -16.13
N ALA A 242 17.50 -10.10 -15.74
CA ALA A 242 17.51 -11.56 -15.61
C ALA A 242 16.62 -12.01 -14.44
N THR A 243 16.61 -11.25 -13.36
CA THR A 243 15.82 -11.46 -12.15
C THR A 243 15.12 -10.17 -11.74
N LEU A 244 13.98 -10.28 -11.08
CA LEU A 244 13.19 -9.14 -10.58
C LEU A 244 13.81 -8.59 -9.30
N THR A 245 14.22 -7.33 -9.31
CA THR A 245 14.48 -6.56 -8.09
C THR A 245 13.21 -5.76 -7.76
N TYR A 246 12.66 -5.96 -6.56
CA TYR A 246 11.31 -5.48 -6.24
C TYR A 246 11.19 -4.91 -4.83
N LEU A 247 10.45 -3.81 -4.73
CA LEU A 247 10.02 -3.21 -3.47
C LEU A 247 8.49 -3.08 -3.51
N GLY A 248 7.80 -3.88 -2.71
CA GLY A 248 6.33 -3.82 -2.57
C GLY A 248 5.93 -3.28 -1.22
N TYR A 249 5.00 -2.34 -1.22
CA TYR A 249 4.38 -1.79 -0.03
C TYR A 249 2.96 -2.34 0.13
N SER A 250 2.54 -2.67 1.37
CA SER A 250 1.16 -3.04 1.66
C SER A 250 0.66 -4.21 0.78
N TYR A 251 -0.43 -4.07 0.03
CA TYR A 251 -0.85 -5.04 -0.99
C TYR A 251 0.27 -5.40 -1.98
N GLY A 252 1.20 -4.49 -2.27
CA GLY A 252 2.39 -4.81 -3.08
C GLY A 252 3.23 -5.95 -2.51
N THR A 253 3.09 -6.26 -1.23
CA THR A 253 3.73 -7.43 -0.59
C THR A 253 3.05 -8.74 -0.97
N GLN A 254 1.73 -8.77 -1.05
CA GLN A 254 0.96 -9.90 -1.57
C GLN A 254 1.27 -10.14 -3.05
N LEU A 255 1.33 -9.06 -3.85
CA LEU A 255 1.71 -9.12 -5.26
C LEU A 255 3.15 -9.67 -5.41
N GLY A 256 4.10 -9.20 -4.59
CA GLY A 256 5.48 -9.67 -4.57
C GLY A 256 5.61 -11.13 -4.13
N ALA A 257 4.89 -11.54 -3.07
CA ALA A 257 4.86 -12.92 -2.59
C ALA A 257 4.26 -13.87 -3.67
N THR A 258 3.18 -13.44 -4.32
CA THR A 258 2.57 -14.17 -5.45
C THR A 258 3.56 -14.32 -6.62
N TYR A 259 4.29 -13.25 -6.95
CA TYR A 259 5.35 -13.33 -7.96
C TYR A 259 6.44 -14.33 -7.56
N ALA A 260 6.90 -14.27 -6.32
CA ALA A 260 7.96 -15.15 -5.83
C ALA A 260 7.55 -16.62 -5.83
N GLU A 261 6.29 -16.92 -5.50
CA GLU A 261 5.75 -18.29 -5.57
C GLU A 261 5.64 -18.79 -7.02
N LEU A 262 5.16 -17.94 -7.94
CA LEU A 262 5.00 -18.32 -9.35
C LEU A 262 6.34 -18.42 -10.11
N PHE A 263 7.33 -17.60 -9.74
CA PHE A 263 8.60 -17.44 -10.45
C PHE A 263 9.82 -17.44 -9.52
N PRO A 264 10.01 -18.42 -8.63
CA PRO A 264 11.04 -18.38 -7.60
C PRO A 264 12.45 -18.22 -8.17
N THR A 265 12.75 -18.83 -9.33
CA THR A 265 14.04 -18.70 -10.02
C THR A 265 14.25 -17.36 -10.73
N LYS A 266 13.23 -16.50 -10.78
CA LYS A 266 13.28 -15.16 -11.35
C LYS A 266 13.32 -14.07 -10.27
N VAL A 267 13.26 -14.45 -9.01
CA VAL A 267 13.45 -13.50 -7.90
C VAL A 267 14.92 -13.09 -7.82
N GLY A 268 15.16 -11.79 -7.75
CA GLY A 268 16.45 -11.18 -7.46
C GLY A 268 16.50 -10.72 -6.00
N ARG A 269 16.54 -9.41 -5.79
CA ARG A 269 16.44 -8.81 -4.46
C ARG A 269 15.02 -8.30 -4.24
N MET A 270 14.37 -8.77 -3.19
CA MET A 270 12.96 -8.46 -2.93
C MET A 270 12.76 -7.99 -1.49
N VAL A 271 12.06 -6.86 -1.35
CA VAL A 271 11.65 -6.29 -0.06
C VAL A 271 10.12 -6.13 -0.06
N LEU A 272 9.48 -6.65 0.97
CA LEU A 272 8.04 -6.65 1.19
C LEU A 272 7.73 -5.87 2.47
N ASP A 273 7.33 -4.60 2.35
CA ASP A 273 7.20 -3.66 3.46
C ASP A 273 5.73 -3.39 3.83
N GLY A 274 5.40 -3.54 5.11
CA GLY A 274 4.02 -3.56 5.58
C GLY A 274 3.31 -4.82 5.07
N ALA A 275 3.87 -5.97 5.40
CA ALA A 275 3.55 -7.22 4.75
C ALA A 275 2.15 -7.75 5.12
N ILE A 276 1.44 -8.21 4.11
CA ILE A 276 0.22 -9.01 4.22
C ILE A 276 0.62 -10.48 4.35
N ASP A 277 -0.07 -11.23 5.19
CA ASP A 277 -0.05 -12.69 5.17
C ASP A 277 -1.10 -13.19 4.18
N PRO A 278 -0.70 -13.66 2.99
CA PRO A 278 -1.63 -14.04 1.94
C PRO A 278 -2.31 -15.40 2.20
N THR A 279 -1.97 -16.08 3.30
CA THR A 279 -2.61 -17.34 3.71
C THR A 279 -3.80 -17.11 4.65
N GLN A 280 -4.00 -15.86 5.10
CA GLN A 280 -5.15 -15.50 5.94
C GLN A 280 -6.47 -15.61 5.18
N THR A 281 -7.50 -16.08 5.87
CA THR A 281 -8.86 -15.95 5.37
C THR A 281 -9.32 -14.48 5.42
N PRO A 282 -10.31 -14.07 4.60
CA PRO A 282 -10.87 -12.71 4.66
C PRO A 282 -11.30 -12.30 6.07
N THR A 283 -11.92 -13.21 6.83
CA THR A 283 -12.29 -12.97 8.23
C THR A 283 -11.09 -12.70 9.13
N GLN A 284 -10.01 -13.48 9.01
CA GLN A 284 -8.78 -13.25 9.79
C GLN A 284 -8.16 -11.90 9.46
N MET A 285 -8.15 -11.53 8.18
CA MET A 285 -7.66 -10.22 7.73
C MET A 285 -8.52 -9.08 8.29
N ALA A 286 -9.86 -9.18 8.22
CA ALA A 286 -10.78 -8.16 8.73
C ALA A 286 -10.62 -7.96 10.25
N VAL A 287 -10.55 -9.04 11.02
CA VAL A 287 -10.27 -8.99 12.47
C VAL A 287 -8.91 -8.36 12.75
N GLY A 288 -7.87 -8.78 12.02
CA GLY A 288 -6.51 -8.26 12.18
C GLY A 288 -6.43 -6.75 11.90
N GLN A 289 -7.04 -6.28 10.81
CA GLN A 289 -7.10 -4.87 10.47
C GLN A 289 -7.91 -4.06 11.50
N ALA A 290 -9.07 -4.55 11.92
CA ALA A 290 -9.87 -3.89 12.95
C ALA A 290 -9.07 -3.69 14.24
N VAL A 291 -8.35 -4.72 14.71
CA VAL A 291 -7.46 -4.65 15.89
C VAL A 291 -6.29 -3.68 15.65
N GLY A 292 -5.70 -3.69 14.46
CA GLY A 292 -4.61 -2.78 14.10
C GLY A 292 -5.05 -1.32 14.16
N PHE A 293 -6.19 -1.00 13.54
CA PHE A 293 -6.76 0.35 13.59
C PHE A 293 -7.19 0.77 15.00
N GLU A 294 -7.78 -0.14 15.80
CA GLU A 294 -8.10 0.12 17.22
C GLU A 294 -6.85 0.45 18.03
N GLY A 295 -5.75 -0.30 17.82
CA GLY A 295 -4.47 -0.07 18.47
C GLY A 295 -3.85 1.27 18.09
N ALA A 296 -3.83 1.61 16.80
CA ALA A 296 -3.33 2.89 16.31
C ALA A 296 -4.17 4.07 16.80
N LEU A 297 -5.51 3.91 16.83
CA LEU A 297 -6.40 4.95 17.36
C LEU A 297 -6.18 5.15 18.86
N ARG A 298 -6.00 4.09 19.63
CA ARG A 298 -5.65 4.15 21.05
C ARG A 298 -4.33 4.89 21.28
N ALA A 299 -3.32 4.61 20.46
CA ALA A 299 -2.04 5.32 20.50
C ALA A 299 -2.21 6.80 20.18
N TYR A 300 -3.00 7.14 19.16
CA TYR A 300 -3.37 8.52 18.84
C TYR A 300 -4.07 9.23 19.99
N VAL A 301 -5.10 8.61 20.60
CA VAL A 301 -5.84 9.23 21.72
C VAL A 301 -4.91 9.54 22.88
N LYS A 302 -4.01 8.62 23.23
CA LYS A 302 -3.00 8.80 24.27
C LYS A 302 -2.05 9.98 23.96
N ASP A 303 -1.56 10.06 22.73
CA ASP A 303 -0.69 11.16 22.28
C ASP A 303 -1.43 12.51 22.28
N CYS A 304 -2.64 12.55 21.74
CA CYS A 304 -3.49 13.73 21.73
C CYS A 304 -3.72 14.27 23.15
N GLN A 305 -4.14 13.40 24.08
CA GLN A 305 -4.43 13.81 25.47
C GLN A 305 -3.19 14.25 26.24
N ALA A 306 -1.99 13.84 25.84
CA ALA A 306 -0.74 14.34 26.40
C ALA A 306 -0.36 15.72 25.84
N GLY A 307 -0.91 16.11 24.68
CA GLY A 307 -0.64 17.36 23.99
C GLY A 307 -1.62 18.47 24.34
N ALA A 308 -1.29 19.72 23.96
CA ALA A 308 -2.19 20.85 24.10
C ALA A 308 -3.27 20.84 23.01
N GLY A 309 -4.50 21.23 23.38
CA GLY A 309 -5.59 21.42 22.42
C GLY A 309 -6.29 20.13 21.98
N CYS A 310 -6.05 19.00 22.63
CA CYS A 310 -6.80 17.78 22.36
C CYS A 310 -8.28 17.96 22.69
N PRO A 311 -9.21 17.64 21.77
CA PRO A 311 -10.64 17.74 22.04
C PRO A 311 -11.18 16.56 22.86
N LEU A 312 -10.38 15.49 23.00
CA LEU A 312 -10.76 14.27 23.71
C LEU A 312 -10.39 14.42 25.19
N THR A 313 -11.32 14.05 26.06
CA THR A 313 -11.20 14.26 27.52
C THR A 313 -11.23 12.95 28.30
N GLY A 314 -10.87 12.98 29.58
CA GLY A 314 -10.93 11.84 30.48
C GLY A 314 -9.82 10.81 30.26
N SER A 315 -10.14 9.54 30.43
CA SER A 315 -9.20 8.44 30.13
C SER A 315 -9.07 8.19 28.63
N VAL A 316 -8.06 7.39 28.24
CA VAL A 316 -7.92 6.95 26.84
C VAL A 316 -9.19 6.23 26.36
N ASP A 317 -9.77 5.35 27.19
CA ASP A 317 -11.00 4.65 26.83
C ASP A 317 -12.19 5.61 26.69
N HIS A 318 -12.26 6.67 27.51
CA HIS A 318 -13.29 7.71 27.33
C HIS A 318 -13.07 8.49 26.02
N GLY A 319 -11.83 8.80 25.65
CA GLY A 319 -11.51 9.41 24.37
C GLY A 319 -11.90 8.54 23.17
N LEU A 320 -11.66 7.24 23.24
CA LEU A 320 -12.12 6.27 22.25
C LEU A 320 -13.65 6.24 22.16
N GLN A 321 -14.35 6.23 23.30
CA GLN A 321 -15.81 6.28 23.32
C GLN A 321 -16.36 7.56 22.67
N GLN A 322 -15.72 8.73 22.89
CA GLN A 322 -16.11 9.98 22.22
C GLN A 322 -15.99 9.88 20.69
N ILE A 323 -14.97 9.16 20.18
CA ILE A 323 -14.81 8.93 18.73
C ILE A 323 -15.87 7.95 18.23
N HIS A 324 -16.14 6.86 18.95
CA HIS A 324 -17.21 5.93 18.65
C HIS A 324 -18.56 6.65 18.56
N ASP A 325 -18.91 7.43 19.56
CA ASP A 325 -20.17 8.18 19.62
C ASP A 325 -20.30 9.18 18.47
N LEU A 326 -19.19 9.81 18.05
CA LEU A 326 -19.15 10.70 16.89
C LEU A 326 -19.46 9.95 15.60
N THR A 327 -18.83 8.79 15.37
CA THR A 327 -19.07 7.99 14.15
C THR A 327 -20.48 7.43 14.10
N GLU A 328 -21.03 6.97 15.23
CA GLU A 328 -22.41 6.50 15.34
C GLU A 328 -23.43 7.63 15.14
N ARG A 329 -23.14 8.81 15.69
CA ARG A 329 -23.95 10.00 15.43
C ARG A 329 -23.92 10.37 13.94
N ALA A 330 -22.75 10.35 13.30
CA ALA A 330 -22.62 10.64 11.87
C ALA A 330 -23.35 9.59 11.00
N ARG A 331 -23.46 8.33 11.46
CA ARG A 331 -24.21 7.27 10.81
C ARG A 331 -25.71 7.54 10.85
N THR A 332 -26.24 7.96 12.01
CA THR A 332 -27.69 8.18 12.20
C THR A 332 -28.16 9.59 11.82
N THR A 333 -27.31 10.58 12.03
CA THR A 333 -27.59 12.00 11.78
C THR A 333 -26.33 12.64 11.19
N PRO A 334 -26.13 12.58 9.86
CA PRO A 334 -24.92 13.08 9.20
C PRO A 334 -24.65 14.57 9.52
N LEU A 335 -23.40 14.89 9.86
CA LEU A 335 -23.00 16.22 10.29
C LEU A 335 -22.97 17.22 9.13
N ALA A 336 -23.25 18.48 9.42
CA ALA A 336 -23.08 19.57 8.47
C ALA A 336 -21.58 19.80 8.17
N THR A 337 -21.29 20.25 6.93
CA THR A 337 -19.89 20.48 6.49
C THR A 337 -19.74 21.87 5.83
N GLY A 338 -20.73 22.72 5.94
CA GLY A 338 -20.78 24.00 5.21
C GLY A 338 -20.94 23.86 3.69
N THR A 339 -21.14 22.64 3.18
CA THR A 339 -21.40 22.32 1.76
C THR A 339 -22.73 21.54 1.61
N SER A 340 -23.09 21.17 0.39
CA SER A 340 -24.25 20.28 0.14
C SER A 340 -24.00 18.83 0.60
N ARG A 341 -22.74 18.43 0.75
CA ARG A 341 -22.37 17.08 1.22
C ARG A 341 -22.41 17.05 2.76
N ARG A 342 -22.80 15.91 3.28
CA ARG A 342 -22.82 15.65 4.73
C ARG A 342 -21.72 14.67 5.09
N LEU A 343 -21.19 14.78 6.31
CA LEU A 343 -20.30 13.77 6.87
C LEU A 343 -21.14 12.61 7.40
N THR A 344 -21.15 11.49 6.69
CA THR A 344 -21.79 10.23 7.10
C THR A 344 -20.85 9.40 7.99
N GLY A 345 -21.35 8.31 8.60
CA GLY A 345 -20.53 7.39 9.39
C GLY A 345 -19.37 6.81 8.59
N SER A 346 -19.60 6.39 7.34
CA SER A 346 -18.55 5.88 6.45
C SER A 346 -17.47 6.93 6.18
N LEU A 347 -17.87 8.15 5.80
CA LEU A 347 -16.92 9.24 5.55
C LEU A 347 -16.16 9.66 6.82
N ALA A 348 -16.81 9.59 8.00
CA ALA A 348 -16.14 9.85 9.27
C ALA A 348 -15.06 8.77 9.55
N PHE A 349 -15.39 7.49 9.32
CA PHE A 349 -14.45 6.38 9.45
C PHE A 349 -13.21 6.58 8.54
N TYR A 350 -13.41 6.80 7.24
CA TYR A 350 -12.28 6.98 6.31
C TYR A 350 -11.47 8.23 6.61
N GLY A 351 -12.12 9.33 7.05
CA GLY A 351 -11.42 10.54 7.49
C GLY A 351 -10.55 10.32 8.73
N ILE A 352 -10.97 9.45 9.66
CA ILE A 352 -10.16 9.04 10.81
C ILE A 352 -9.06 8.08 10.35
N ALA A 353 -9.42 7.02 9.64
CA ALA A 353 -8.52 5.93 9.25
C ALA A 353 -7.30 6.43 8.45
N VAL A 354 -7.49 7.34 7.49
CA VAL A 354 -6.40 7.87 6.66
C VAL A 354 -5.30 8.54 7.47
N THR A 355 -5.63 9.12 8.61
CA THR A 355 -4.65 9.79 9.48
C THR A 355 -3.84 8.81 10.33
N LEU A 356 -4.32 7.59 10.52
CA LEU A 356 -3.66 6.57 11.33
C LEU A 356 -2.53 5.85 10.56
N TYR A 357 -2.46 6.03 9.24
CA TYR A 357 -1.38 5.49 8.42
C TYR A 357 0.00 6.07 8.73
N THR A 358 0.06 7.29 9.30
CA THR A 358 1.32 7.91 9.73
C THR A 358 1.10 8.86 10.89
N GLN A 359 2.01 8.80 11.88
CA GLN A 359 1.93 9.62 13.10
C GLN A 359 1.97 11.12 12.81
N GLU A 360 2.67 11.55 11.76
CA GLU A 360 2.74 12.95 11.32
C GLU A 360 1.38 13.54 10.95
N ASN A 361 0.41 12.69 10.60
CA ASN A 361 -0.96 13.09 10.24
C ASN A 361 -1.91 13.20 11.43
N TRP A 362 -1.52 12.75 12.63
CA TRP A 362 -2.36 12.82 13.84
C TRP A 362 -2.81 14.23 14.19
N LYS A 363 -1.98 15.24 13.91
CA LYS A 363 -2.35 16.66 14.07
C LYS A 363 -3.58 17.06 13.25
N TYR A 364 -3.75 16.50 12.06
CA TYR A 364 -4.91 16.78 11.20
C TYR A 364 -6.18 16.11 11.75
N LEU A 365 -6.03 14.90 12.32
CA LEU A 365 -7.13 14.25 13.03
C LEU A 365 -7.57 15.09 14.24
N THR A 366 -6.62 15.58 15.04
CA THR A 366 -6.92 16.45 16.18
C THR A 366 -7.71 17.69 15.76
N GLN A 367 -7.30 18.37 14.67
CA GLN A 367 -8.01 19.54 14.14
C GLN A 367 -9.42 19.18 13.64
N ALA A 368 -9.55 18.07 12.93
CA ALA A 368 -10.84 17.60 12.42
C ALA A 368 -11.80 17.22 13.55
N LEU A 369 -11.30 16.56 14.60
CA LEU A 369 -12.09 16.22 15.79
C LEU A 369 -12.49 17.46 16.62
N GLN A 370 -11.63 18.50 16.69
CA GLN A 370 -12.01 19.78 17.31
C GLN A 370 -13.22 20.40 16.61
N LEU A 371 -13.25 20.40 15.27
CA LEU A 371 -14.39 20.91 14.51
C LEU A 371 -15.63 20.05 14.76
N ALA A 372 -15.52 18.73 14.69
CA ALA A 372 -16.66 17.83 14.79
C ALA A 372 -17.25 17.77 16.22
N LEU A 373 -16.41 17.72 17.26
CA LEU A 373 -16.85 17.55 18.65
C LEU A 373 -17.23 18.86 19.33
N GLN A 374 -16.54 19.99 19.01
CA GLN A 374 -16.75 21.26 19.70
C GLN A 374 -17.63 22.24 18.93
N LYS A 375 -17.75 22.06 17.59
CA LYS A 375 -18.48 22.99 16.72
C LYS A 375 -19.58 22.33 15.90
N ASP A 376 -19.76 21.03 16.03
CA ASP A 376 -20.70 20.21 15.24
C ASP A 376 -20.46 20.34 13.71
N ASP A 377 -19.21 20.57 13.33
CA ASP A 377 -18.76 20.79 11.96
C ASP A 377 -17.96 19.58 11.44
N GLY A 378 -18.56 18.84 10.51
CA GLY A 378 -17.97 17.64 9.88
C GLY A 378 -16.96 17.95 8.78
N SER A 379 -16.70 19.20 8.42
CA SER A 379 -15.89 19.59 7.25
C SER A 379 -14.46 19.07 7.30
N GLY A 380 -13.84 19.03 8.49
CA GLY A 380 -12.48 18.54 8.67
C GLY A 380 -12.34 17.04 8.35
N LEU A 381 -13.23 16.21 8.93
CA LEU A 381 -13.26 14.77 8.64
C LEU A 381 -13.67 14.47 7.20
N LEU A 382 -14.60 15.26 6.62
CA LEU A 382 -14.96 15.13 5.20
C LEU A 382 -13.77 15.40 4.28
N SER A 383 -12.97 16.42 4.59
CA SER A 383 -11.76 16.74 3.80
C SER A 383 -10.72 15.62 3.86
N LEU A 384 -10.59 14.97 5.02
CA LEU A 384 -9.69 13.81 5.19
C LEU A 384 -10.24 12.57 4.44
N ALA A 385 -11.56 12.36 4.43
CA ALA A 385 -12.18 11.32 3.63
C ALA A 385 -12.02 11.59 2.11
N ASP A 386 -12.20 12.83 1.67
CA ASP A 386 -11.95 13.24 0.28
C ASP A 386 -10.49 12.98 -0.12
N TYR A 387 -9.56 13.21 0.78
CA TYR A 387 -8.15 12.86 0.58
C TYR A 387 -7.94 11.34 0.46
N TYR A 388 -8.61 10.54 1.29
CA TYR A 388 -8.54 9.07 1.22
C TYR A 388 -9.03 8.54 -0.14
N PHE A 389 -10.11 9.12 -0.66
CA PHE A 389 -10.76 8.68 -1.91
C PHE A 389 -10.24 9.38 -3.18
N ASP A 390 -9.19 10.19 -3.10
CA ASP A 390 -8.70 11.01 -4.23
C ASP A 390 -9.75 11.93 -4.85
N ARG A 391 -10.69 12.42 -4.03
CA ARG A 391 -11.76 13.29 -4.47
C ARG A 391 -11.32 14.75 -4.47
N ASN A 392 -11.35 15.37 -5.63
CA ASN A 392 -11.00 16.77 -5.81
C ASN A 392 -12.10 17.73 -5.32
N ALA A 393 -11.73 18.97 -5.01
CA ALA A 393 -12.68 20.01 -4.59
C ALA A 393 -13.76 20.34 -5.63
N ASN A 394 -13.50 20.09 -6.92
CA ASN A 394 -14.47 20.26 -8.02
C ASN A 394 -15.42 19.08 -8.19
N GLY A 395 -15.33 18.05 -7.34
CA GLY A 395 -16.19 16.87 -7.36
C GLY A 395 -15.75 15.75 -8.30
N THR A 396 -14.57 15.85 -8.93
CA THR A 396 -14.00 14.75 -9.72
C THR A 396 -13.10 13.88 -8.86
N TYR A 397 -12.81 12.68 -9.31
CA TYR A 397 -11.83 11.77 -8.71
C TYR A 397 -10.56 11.77 -9.57
N SER A 398 -9.38 11.84 -8.94
CA SER A 398 -8.10 11.82 -9.64
C SER A 398 -7.57 10.42 -9.90
N SER A 399 -8.14 9.39 -9.28
CA SER A 399 -7.81 7.98 -9.47
C SER A 399 -9.06 7.11 -9.56
N ASN A 400 -8.87 5.86 -9.97
CA ASN A 400 -9.89 4.79 -9.90
C ASN A 400 -9.58 3.80 -8.77
N THR A 401 -8.88 4.23 -7.73
CA THR A 401 -8.38 3.35 -6.65
C THR A 401 -9.52 2.55 -6.02
N THR A 402 -10.65 3.15 -5.68
CA THR A 402 -11.80 2.45 -5.06
C THR A 402 -12.38 1.37 -5.97
N GLU A 403 -12.51 1.66 -7.26
CA GLU A 403 -13.04 0.72 -8.26
C GLU A 403 -12.09 -0.45 -8.48
N ALA A 404 -10.79 -0.17 -8.69
CA ALA A 404 -9.76 -1.18 -8.85
C ALA A 404 -9.57 -2.02 -7.57
N PHE A 405 -9.60 -1.37 -6.39
CA PHE A 405 -9.53 -2.05 -5.09
C PHE A 405 -10.63 -3.11 -4.97
N THR A 406 -11.88 -2.73 -5.26
CA THR A 406 -13.02 -3.64 -5.15
C THR A 406 -12.91 -4.76 -6.19
N ALA A 407 -12.57 -4.43 -7.44
CA ALA A 407 -12.48 -5.42 -8.52
C ALA A 407 -11.39 -6.48 -8.24
N ILE A 408 -10.22 -6.06 -7.79
CA ILE A 408 -9.10 -6.96 -7.49
C ILE A 408 -9.46 -7.86 -6.29
N ASN A 409 -9.94 -7.28 -5.18
CA ASN A 409 -10.27 -8.07 -4.00
C ASN A 409 -11.42 -9.06 -4.24
N CYS A 410 -12.43 -8.68 -5.05
CA CYS A 410 -13.54 -9.60 -5.37
C CYS A 410 -13.10 -10.77 -6.29
N LEU A 411 -12.01 -10.63 -7.04
CA LEU A 411 -11.42 -11.73 -7.82
C LEU A 411 -10.44 -12.56 -6.99
N ASP A 412 -9.72 -11.95 -6.07
CA ASP A 412 -8.68 -12.64 -5.29
C ASP A 412 -9.27 -13.41 -4.10
N GLU A 413 -9.96 -12.72 -3.19
CA GLU A 413 -10.42 -13.29 -1.92
C GLU A 413 -11.75 -12.67 -1.46
N PRO A 414 -12.89 -12.99 -2.13
CA PRO A 414 -14.19 -12.50 -1.70
C PRO A 414 -14.56 -13.06 -0.32
N SER A 415 -15.08 -12.20 0.56
CA SER A 415 -15.60 -12.60 1.86
C SER A 415 -16.87 -13.43 1.74
N ASP A 416 -17.16 -14.27 2.76
CA ASP A 416 -18.41 -15.04 2.81
C ASP A 416 -19.62 -14.09 2.91
N SER A 417 -20.55 -14.23 1.98
CA SER A 417 -21.78 -13.45 1.91
C SER A 417 -22.97 -14.05 2.67
N ASN A 418 -22.78 -15.17 3.36
CA ASN A 418 -23.82 -15.76 4.20
C ASN A 418 -24.11 -14.85 5.40
N LEU A 419 -25.36 -14.43 5.56
CA LEU A 419 -25.76 -13.48 6.61
C LEU A 419 -25.41 -13.97 8.04
N ALA A 420 -25.59 -15.26 8.32
CA ALA A 420 -25.28 -15.82 9.64
C ALA A 420 -23.76 -15.82 9.89
N ALA A 421 -22.95 -16.12 8.87
CA ALA A 421 -21.49 -16.03 8.94
C ALA A 421 -21.04 -14.58 9.16
N MET A 422 -21.56 -13.61 8.38
CA MET A 422 -21.27 -12.18 8.55
C MET A 422 -21.62 -11.65 9.94
N ARG A 423 -22.72 -12.12 10.55
CA ARG A 423 -23.11 -11.75 11.93
C ARG A 423 -22.15 -12.33 12.98
N ALA A 424 -21.74 -13.57 12.81
CA ALA A 424 -20.76 -14.19 13.70
C ALA A 424 -19.39 -13.48 13.60
N GLU A 425 -18.97 -13.15 12.39
CA GLU A 425 -17.77 -12.36 12.12
C GLU A 425 -17.86 -10.98 12.77
N ALA A 426 -18.95 -10.24 12.54
CA ALA A 426 -19.19 -8.91 13.10
C ALA A 426 -19.11 -8.92 14.64
N THR A 427 -19.67 -9.95 15.29
CA THR A 427 -19.57 -10.11 16.74
C THR A 427 -18.12 -10.23 17.19
N THR A 428 -17.30 -11.00 16.48
CA THR A 428 -15.88 -11.18 16.78
C THR A 428 -15.10 -9.89 16.55
N ILE A 429 -15.33 -9.21 15.43
CA ILE A 429 -14.64 -7.96 15.06
C ILE A 429 -14.94 -6.85 16.07
N VAL A 430 -16.23 -6.62 16.39
CA VAL A 430 -16.64 -5.55 17.31
C VAL A 430 -16.16 -5.83 18.73
N ALA A 431 -16.13 -7.08 19.17
CA ALA A 431 -15.56 -7.43 20.47
C ALA A 431 -14.04 -7.14 20.55
N ALA A 432 -13.31 -7.34 19.46
CA ALA A 432 -11.87 -7.11 19.39
C ALA A 432 -11.51 -5.62 19.17
N ALA A 433 -12.38 -4.85 18.48
CA ALA A 433 -12.17 -3.46 18.11
C ALA A 433 -13.47 -2.65 18.34
N PRO A 434 -13.79 -2.29 19.59
CA PRO A 434 -15.09 -1.70 19.93
C PRO A 434 -15.32 -0.30 19.38
N THR A 435 -14.26 0.44 19.04
CA THR A 435 -14.40 1.84 18.55
C THR A 435 -14.77 1.90 17.07
N LEU A 436 -14.04 1.21 16.21
CA LEU A 436 -14.20 1.27 14.75
C LEU A 436 -14.48 -0.09 14.10
N GLY A 437 -14.56 -1.17 14.86
CA GLY A 437 -14.68 -2.53 14.32
C GLY A 437 -15.93 -2.74 13.45
N SER A 438 -17.03 -2.06 13.74
CA SER A 438 -18.27 -2.15 12.94
C SER A 438 -18.06 -1.81 11.46
N PHE A 439 -17.07 -0.99 11.12
CA PHE A 439 -16.74 -0.61 9.73
C PHE A 439 -15.97 -1.70 8.96
N PHE A 440 -15.43 -2.71 9.65
CA PHE A 440 -14.76 -3.86 9.05
C PHE A 440 -15.68 -5.08 8.90
N ALA A 441 -16.88 -5.00 9.46
CA ALA A 441 -17.86 -6.07 9.43
C ALA A 441 -18.70 -6.05 8.14
N TYR A 442 -19.33 -7.18 7.83
CA TYR A 442 -20.22 -7.36 6.68
C TYR A 442 -19.56 -7.12 5.32
N SER A 443 -18.27 -7.32 5.21
CA SER A 443 -17.52 -7.19 3.94
C SER A 443 -18.02 -8.14 2.85
N GLY A 444 -18.69 -9.25 3.22
CA GLY A 444 -19.33 -10.18 2.28
C GLY A 444 -20.41 -9.55 1.40
N THR A 445 -21.01 -8.41 1.82
CA THR A 445 -21.99 -7.69 0.99
C THR A 445 -21.35 -7.08 -0.27
N ILE A 446 -20.03 -6.79 -0.25
CA ILE A 446 -19.34 -6.06 -1.33
C ILE A 446 -19.20 -6.91 -2.58
N CYS A 447 -18.78 -8.17 -2.43
CA CYS A 447 -18.50 -9.05 -3.56
C CYS A 447 -19.60 -10.07 -3.85
N LYS A 448 -20.73 -10.04 -3.12
CA LYS A 448 -21.81 -11.03 -3.25
C LYS A 448 -22.29 -11.21 -4.68
N ASP A 449 -22.52 -10.12 -5.38
CA ASP A 449 -23.05 -10.10 -6.75
C ASP A 449 -21.95 -9.74 -7.78
N TRP A 450 -20.66 -10.01 -7.43
CA TRP A 450 -19.57 -9.80 -8.38
C TRP A 450 -19.74 -10.72 -9.59
N PRO A 451 -19.63 -10.22 -10.84
CA PRO A 451 -20.06 -10.98 -12.03
C PRO A 451 -19.10 -12.09 -12.46
N TYR A 452 -17.94 -12.19 -11.83
CA TYR A 452 -16.92 -13.18 -12.15
C TYR A 452 -16.50 -14.00 -10.94
N PRO A 453 -16.21 -15.28 -11.10
CA PRO A 453 -15.76 -16.13 -10.00
C PRO A 453 -14.38 -15.71 -9.51
N LYS A 454 -14.07 -16.08 -8.26
CA LYS A 454 -12.73 -15.98 -7.68
C LYS A 454 -11.71 -16.67 -8.57
N VAL A 455 -10.57 -16.02 -8.80
CA VAL A 455 -9.41 -16.59 -9.47
C VAL A 455 -8.63 -17.45 -8.47
N GLN A 456 -8.08 -18.57 -8.95
CA GLN A 456 -7.30 -19.45 -8.09
C GLN A 456 -5.93 -18.83 -7.80
N SER A 457 -5.73 -18.41 -6.56
CA SER A 457 -4.45 -17.96 -6.01
C SER A 457 -3.63 -19.16 -5.48
N PRO A 458 -2.30 -19.03 -5.31
CA PRO A 458 -1.51 -19.99 -4.56
C PRO A 458 -2.10 -20.20 -3.16
N THR A 459 -2.05 -21.44 -2.67
CA THR A 459 -2.53 -21.79 -1.32
C THR A 459 -1.41 -21.79 -0.27
N SER A 460 -0.16 -21.64 -0.71
CA SER A 460 1.04 -21.50 0.10
C SER A 460 2.05 -20.61 -0.62
N TYR A 461 2.95 -19.98 0.13
CA TYR A 461 3.89 -18.98 -0.39
C TYR A 461 5.32 -19.29 0.06
N HIS A 462 5.81 -20.49 -0.29
CA HIS A 462 7.17 -20.94 0.05
C HIS A 462 8.23 -20.26 -0.80
N ALA A 463 7.93 -19.90 -2.03
CA ALA A 463 8.89 -19.37 -3.01
C ALA A 463 10.16 -20.24 -3.10
N ALA A 464 9.99 -21.56 -3.17
CA ALA A 464 11.05 -22.54 -3.00
C ALA A 464 12.22 -22.33 -3.97
N GLY A 465 13.42 -22.12 -3.44
CA GLY A 465 14.64 -21.84 -4.21
C GLY A 465 14.86 -20.35 -4.53
N ALA A 466 13.98 -19.44 -4.11
CA ALA A 466 14.24 -18.01 -4.21
C ALA A 466 15.37 -17.57 -3.26
N PRO A 467 16.16 -16.53 -3.62
CA PRO A 467 17.12 -15.93 -2.70
C PRO A 467 16.40 -15.28 -1.49
N PRO A 468 17.15 -14.86 -0.44
CA PRO A 468 16.55 -14.25 0.73
C PRO A 468 15.61 -13.08 0.39
N ILE A 469 14.39 -13.13 0.90
CA ILE A 469 13.35 -12.11 0.74
C ILE A 469 13.21 -11.37 2.07
N VAL A 470 13.42 -10.05 2.07
CA VAL A 470 13.29 -9.22 3.29
C VAL A 470 11.83 -8.82 3.47
N VAL A 471 11.25 -9.19 4.60
CA VAL A 471 9.88 -8.86 5.01
C VAL A 471 9.95 -7.85 6.14
N ILE A 472 9.33 -6.68 5.95
CA ILE A 472 9.33 -5.60 6.94
C ILE A 472 7.95 -5.51 7.61
N GLY A 473 7.95 -5.46 8.94
CA GLY A 473 6.77 -5.19 9.74
C GLY A 473 6.97 -4.04 10.70
N THR A 474 5.98 -3.16 10.81
CA THR A 474 5.92 -2.11 11.82
C THR A 474 5.09 -2.60 13.01
N THR A 475 5.59 -2.43 14.25
CA THR A 475 4.95 -3.01 15.44
C THR A 475 3.53 -2.51 15.70
N ASN A 476 3.21 -1.28 15.32
CA ASN A 476 1.86 -0.71 15.44
C ASN A 476 1.35 -0.25 14.06
N ASP A 477 1.38 -1.17 13.11
CA ASP A 477 0.82 -0.96 11.76
C ASP A 477 -0.71 -1.16 11.82
N PRO A 478 -1.52 -0.14 11.45
CA PRO A 478 -2.97 -0.26 11.48
C PRO A 478 -3.53 -1.12 10.35
N ALA A 479 -2.92 -1.10 9.17
CA ALA A 479 -3.48 -1.69 7.95
C ALA A 479 -2.98 -3.12 7.69
N THR A 480 -1.69 -3.36 7.98
CA THR A 480 -1.06 -4.68 7.89
C THR A 480 -0.41 -5.02 9.23
N PRO A 481 -1.16 -5.59 10.17
CA PRO A 481 -0.69 -5.85 11.52
C PRO A 481 0.63 -6.62 11.54
N TYR A 482 1.52 -6.29 12.48
CA TYR A 482 2.87 -6.85 12.59
C TYR A 482 2.90 -8.39 12.54
N ALA A 483 1.88 -9.04 13.08
CA ALA A 483 1.74 -10.50 13.03
C ALA A 483 1.71 -11.06 11.60
N SER A 484 1.17 -10.31 10.63
CA SER A 484 1.16 -10.71 9.22
C SER A 484 2.57 -10.71 8.62
N ALA A 485 3.41 -9.73 8.98
CA ALA A 485 4.82 -9.72 8.53
C ALA A 485 5.62 -10.89 9.13
N GLN A 486 5.36 -11.23 10.41
CA GLN A 486 5.96 -12.39 11.05
C GLN A 486 5.51 -13.71 10.37
N ALA A 487 4.23 -13.81 10.01
CA ALA A 487 3.69 -14.99 9.35
C ALA A 487 4.27 -15.15 7.93
N LEU A 488 4.28 -14.11 7.11
CA LEU A 488 4.84 -14.16 5.77
C LEU A 488 6.35 -14.47 5.79
N ALA A 489 7.12 -13.85 6.70
CA ALA A 489 8.56 -14.13 6.82
C ALA A 489 8.83 -15.60 7.18
N LYS A 490 7.95 -16.21 7.96
CA LYS A 490 8.03 -17.63 8.35
C LYS A 490 7.55 -18.58 7.23
N GLU A 491 6.56 -18.17 6.45
CA GLU A 491 5.99 -18.96 5.35
C GLU A 491 7.00 -19.09 4.19
N LEU A 492 7.69 -18.01 3.85
CA LEU A 492 8.73 -18.01 2.83
C LEU A 492 9.93 -18.87 3.27
N ASP A 493 10.39 -19.83 2.45
CA ASP A 493 11.56 -20.67 2.73
C ASP A 493 12.84 -19.83 2.99
N SER A 494 12.92 -18.66 2.37
CA SER A 494 14.06 -17.73 2.48
C SER A 494 13.68 -16.38 3.09
N GLY A 495 12.58 -16.32 3.84
CA GLY A 495 12.08 -15.10 4.47
C GLY A 495 13.03 -14.58 5.57
N VAL A 496 13.22 -13.27 5.63
CA VAL A 496 14.04 -12.57 6.63
C VAL A 496 13.23 -11.43 7.21
N LEU A 497 12.89 -11.52 8.50
CA LEU A 497 12.10 -10.50 9.18
C LEU A 497 12.96 -9.30 9.59
N LEU A 498 12.54 -8.11 9.19
CA LEU A 498 13.09 -6.83 9.65
C LEU A 498 11.98 -6.03 10.34
N THR A 499 12.17 -5.69 11.61
CA THR A 499 11.14 -5.04 12.44
C THR A 499 11.42 -3.55 12.58
N PHE A 500 10.44 -2.72 12.30
CA PHE A 500 10.40 -1.34 12.74
C PHE A 500 9.59 -1.20 14.03
N GLN A 501 10.21 -0.73 15.10
CA GLN A 501 9.55 -0.44 16.38
C GLN A 501 8.95 0.96 16.33
N GLY A 502 7.70 1.08 15.86
CA GLY A 502 7.09 2.40 15.63
C GLY A 502 5.60 2.35 15.34
N GLN A 503 5.08 3.51 14.92
CA GLN A 503 3.69 3.74 14.57
C GLN A 503 3.51 3.88 13.06
N GLY A 504 2.35 3.45 12.58
CA GLY A 504 1.87 3.70 11.23
C GLY A 504 2.23 2.59 10.23
N HIS A 505 1.79 2.77 9.00
CA HIS A 505 1.81 1.76 7.96
C HIS A 505 3.09 1.83 7.14
N THR A 506 3.79 0.70 6.95
CA THR A 506 5.09 0.54 6.27
C THR A 506 6.27 1.23 7.00
N ALA A 507 7.51 1.06 6.57
CA ALA A 507 8.68 1.60 7.27
C ALA A 507 9.77 2.20 6.36
N TYR A 508 10.07 1.62 5.18
CA TYR A 508 11.12 2.13 4.30
C TYR A 508 10.74 3.50 3.74
N GLY A 509 11.67 4.44 3.83
CA GLY A 509 11.49 5.81 3.33
C GLY A 509 10.76 6.75 4.29
N ARG A 510 10.24 6.27 5.43
CA ARG A 510 9.49 7.10 6.39
C ARG A 510 9.79 6.82 7.88
N SER A 511 10.61 5.83 8.20
CA SER A 511 10.95 5.49 9.58
C SER A 511 12.28 6.08 10.01
N ASN A 512 13.30 5.26 10.18
CA ASN A 512 14.61 5.68 10.67
C ASN A 512 15.76 5.19 9.79
N SER A 513 16.96 5.68 10.05
CA SER A 513 18.16 5.30 9.31
C SER A 513 18.52 3.81 9.43
N CYS A 514 18.10 3.13 10.48
CA CYS A 514 18.36 1.70 10.65
C CYS A 514 17.62 0.87 9.59
N ILE A 515 16.33 1.14 9.36
CA ILE A 515 15.55 0.51 8.29
C ILE A 515 16.09 0.93 6.93
N LEU A 516 16.28 2.25 6.70
CA LEU A 516 16.77 2.76 5.43
C LEU A 516 18.09 2.09 5.02
N ASN A 517 19.08 2.10 5.92
CA ASN A 517 20.39 1.51 5.63
C ASN A 517 20.33 -0.01 5.44
N ALA A 518 19.50 -0.73 6.20
CA ALA A 518 19.35 -2.19 6.03
C ALA A 518 18.81 -2.56 4.65
N VAL A 519 17.80 -1.84 4.19
CA VAL A 519 17.17 -2.04 2.88
C VAL A 519 18.12 -1.62 1.74
N ASP A 520 18.74 -0.44 1.86
CA ASP A 520 19.69 0.04 0.84
C ASP A 520 20.90 -0.90 0.68
N GLN A 521 21.48 -1.36 1.79
CA GLN A 521 22.60 -2.32 1.76
C GLN A 521 22.18 -3.67 1.16
N TYR A 522 20.95 -4.12 1.43
CA TYR A 522 20.43 -5.32 0.81
C TYR A 522 20.27 -5.13 -0.72
N PHE A 523 19.66 -4.03 -1.17
CA PHE A 523 19.48 -3.78 -2.60
C PHE A 523 20.80 -3.48 -3.32
N VAL A 524 21.73 -2.74 -2.74
CA VAL A 524 22.96 -2.32 -3.43
C VAL A 524 24.08 -3.35 -3.31
N ALA A 525 24.32 -3.85 -2.11
CA ALA A 525 25.44 -4.76 -1.83
C ALA A 525 25.03 -6.24 -1.71
N GLY A 526 23.73 -6.55 -1.64
CA GLY A 526 23.25 -7.91 -1.35
C GLY A 526 23.45 -8.32 0.11
N THR A 527 23.67 -7.35 1.00
CA THR A 527 23.86 -7.63 2.43
C THR A 527 22.52 -7.92 3.07
N VAL A 528 22.23 -9.19 3.32
CA VAL A 528 20.99 -9.62 3.98
C VAL A 528 21.03 -9.18 5.45
N PRO A 529 20.01 -8.45 5.96
CA PRO A 529 19.93 -8.15 7.39
C PRO A 529 19.82 -9.43 8.21
N ALA A 530 20.24 -9.38 9.47
CA ALA A 530 20.02 -10.51 10.38
C ALA A 530 18.51 -10.73 10.55
N ASP A 531 18.07 -11.99 10.50
CA ASP A 531 16.67 -12.34 10.75
C ASP A 531 16.25 -11.91 12.16
N GLY A 532 15.04 -11.32 12.28
CA GLY A 532 14.53 -10.74 13.52
C GLY A 532 15.20 -9.43 13.94
N LYS A 533 16.03 -8.82 13.09
CA LYS A 533 16.63 -7.51 13.41
C LYS A 533 15.55 -6.48 13.67
N THR A 534 15.69 -5.77 14.79
CA THR A 534 14.79 -4.68 15.21
C THR A 534 15.46 -3.32 15.07
N CYS A 535 14.74 -2.37 14.56
CA CYS A 535 15.12 -0.97 14.33
C CYS A 535 14.14 0.01 15.10
#